data_10cb95e10b7c5edb7c5c69aa08a21734
#
_entry.id   10cb95e10b7c5edb7c5c69aa08a21734
#
_cell.length_a   1.000
_cell.length_b   1.000
_cell.length_c   1.000
_cell.angle_alpha   90.00
_cell.angle_beta   90.00
_cell.angle_gamma   90.00
#
_symmetry.space_group_name_H-M   'P 1'
#
loop_
_entity.id
_entity.type
_entity.pdbx_description
1 polymer ?
#
loop_
_entity_poly.entity_id
_entity_poly.type
_entity_poly.pdbx_seq_one_letter_code
_entity_poly.pdbx_strand_id
1 'polypeptide(L)'
;MYQWERQIQSIVDEIDRCIRQQDSEALTLQALSRRLGYSESYTTRKFGEISGMRLRDYLRGRRLAFALKEVRDSEKSLLDIALAYGFSSQEAFTRAFRRAYGVPPGEYRRNPRPVVLRTKLRPIDRYFFGTEEIGMIGSCQGVKIYFVTIPAHKFLYLEDRESNGYWDFWQRQAEIPGQDYDTVCGLLDSIKGKLDDSGGSEANCGSGQIMAYRNDPKGRLCGWGIPRTECWGVRLPSDYGGGVPPQLRLMDVPEGEYVVFEHGPFDYEGENRVVEERIEAAMAGFDYTGAGCRLDLTPGRLMYFYYDPGQCFKYVRPVERLKGGASGQG
;
A
#
# COMPACT_ATOMS: atom_id res chain seq x y z
N MET A 1 6.13 -13.99 22.64
CA MET A 1 4.89 -13.21 22.62
C MET A 1 4.22 -13.22 21.24
N TYR A 2 4.99 -13.16 20.15
CA TYR A 2 4.50 -13.00 18.77
C TYR A 2 4.27 -14.29 17.96
N GLN A 3 4.26 -15.45 18.59
CA GLN A 3 4.09 -16.72 17.87
C GLN A 3 2.71 -16.85 17.19
N TRP A 4 1.66 -16.36 17.86
CA TRP A 4 0.29 -16.44 17.35
C TRP A 4 0.04 -15.41 16.25
N GLU A 5 0.58 -14.21 16.37
CA GLU A 5 0.50 -13.17 15.33
C GLU A 5 1.13 -13.69 14.04
N ARG A 6 2.30 -14.35 14.11
CA ARG A 6 2.94 -14.99 12.94
C ARG A 6 2.07 -16.10 12.35
N GLN A 7 1.45 -16.91 13.19
CA GLN A 7 0.56 -17.98 12.72
C GLN A 7 -0.71 -17.42 12.07
N ILE A 8 -1.31 -16.37 12.62
CA ILE A 8 -2.46 -15.70 12.02
C ILE A 8 -2.06 -15.00 10.73
N GLN A 9 -0.87 -14.38 10.67
CA GLN A 9 -0.35 -13.82 9.41
C GLN A 9 -0.21 -14.90 8.34
N SER A 10 0.34 -16.07 8.68
CA SER A 10 0.44 -17.20 7.74
C SER A 10 -0.93 -17.67 7.24
N ILE A 11 -1.97 -17.71 8.10
CA ILE A 11 -3.34 -18.01 7.67
C ILE A 11 -3.87 -16.95 6.70
N VAL A 12 -3.69 -15.69 7.02
CA VAL A 12 -4.15 -14.56 6.21
C VAL A 12 -3.50 -14.60 4.83
N ASP A 13 -2.19 -14.85 4.76
CA ASP A 13 -1.45 -15.00 3.51
C ASP A 13 -1.97 -16.16 2.68
N GLU A 14 -2.21 -17.29 3.33
CA GLU A 14 -2.76 -18.49 2.68
C GLU A 14 -4.18 -18.28 2.17
N ILE A 15 -5.03 -17.60 2.91
CA ILE A 15 -6.38 -17.24 2.47
C ILE A 15 -6.33 -16.46 1.17
N ASP A 16 -5.51 -15.43 1.09
CA ASP A 16 -5.40 -14.61 -0.12
C ASP A 16 -4.82 -15.41 -1.30
N ARG A 17 -3.82 -16.27 -1.03
CA ARG A 17 -3.25 -17.17 -2.04
C ARG A 17 -4.32 -18.10 -2.62
N CYS A 18 -5.08 -18.78 -1.75
CA CYS A 18 -6.12 -19.71 -2.17
C CYS A 18 -7.27 -18.99 -2.91
N ILE A 19 -7.66 -17.78 -2.50
CA ILE A 19 -8.68 -17.00 -3.21
C ILE A 19 -8.21 -16.67 -4.63
N ARG A 20 -6.95 -16.24 -4.83
CA ARG A 20 -6.39 -15.95 -6.15
C ARG A 20 -6.34 -17.20 -7.04
N GLN A 21 -5.99 -18.34 -6.46
CA GLN A 21 -5.92 -19.61 -7.17
C GLN A 21 -7.30 -20.29 -7.34
N GLN A 22 -8.36 -19.69 -6.80
CA GLN A 22 -9.72 -20.23 -6.78
C GLN A 22 -9.81 -21.63 -6.14
N ASP A 23 -8.91 -21.91 -5.19
CA ASP A 23 -8.86 -23.15 -4.43
C ASP A 23 -9.83 -23.06 -3.23
N SER A 24 -11.09 -23.39 -3.48
CA SER A 24 -12.15 -23.32 -2.45
C SER A 24 -12.03 -24.45 -1.41
N GLU A 25 -11.41 -25.58 -1.72
CA GLU A 25 -11.23 -26.69 -0.79
C GLU A 25 -10.22 -26.35 0.30
N ALA A 26 -9.14 -25.67 -0.04
CA ALA A 26 -8.15 -25.18 0.92
C ALA A 26 -8.68 -24.04 1.82
N LEU A 27 -9.77 -23.39 1.43
CA LEU A 27 -10.39 -22.29 2.19
C LEU A 27 -11.42 -22.73 3.22
N THR A 28 -11.44 -24.00 3.60
CA THR A 28 -12.29 -24.49 4.68
C THR A 28 -11.62 -24.25 6.05
N LEU A 29 -12.44 -24.02 7.09
CA LEU A 29 -11.92 -23.87 8.45
C LEU A 29 -11.09 -25.08 8.86
N GLN A 30 -11.52 -26.28 8.46
CA GLN A 30 -10.80 -27.52 8.71
C GLN A 30 -9.40 -27.52 8.08
N ALA A 31 -9.29 -27.13 6.80
CA ALA A 31 -8.01 -27.08 6.09
C ALA A 31 -7.04 -26.07 6.72
N LEU A 32 -7.54 -24.86 7.02
CA LEU A 32 -6.76 -23.80 7.67
C LEU A 32 -6.30 -24.22 9.09
N SER A 33 -7.17 -24.84 9.86
CA SER A 33 -6.85 -25.30 11.21
C SER A 33 -5.83 -26.45 11.22
N ARG A 34 -5.98 -27.40 10.28
CA ARG A 34 -5.03 -28.50 10.09
C ARG A 34 -3.62 -27.98 9.77
N ARG A 35 -3.53 -26.96 8.93
CA ARG A 35 -2.24 -26.35 8.56
C ARG A 35 -1.52 -25.73 9.76
N LEU A 36 -2.26 -25.19 10.72
CA LEU A 36 -1.69 -24.67 11.97
C LEU A 36 -1.40 -25.75 13.01
N GLY A 37 -1.91 -26.95 12.82
CA GLY A 37 -1.80 -28.03 13.81
C GLY A 37 -2.73 -27.86 15.03
N TYR A 38 -3.83 -27.12 14.88
CA TYR A 38 -4.79 -26.85 15.96
C TYR A 38 -6.22 -27.27 15.60
N SER A 39 -7.08 -27.36 16.63
CA SER A 39 -8.51 -27.57 16.42
C SER A 39 -9.18 -26.34 15.79
N GLU A 40 -10.29 -26.56 15.08
CA GLU A 40 -11.07 -25.48 14.46
C GLU A 40 -11.57 -24.44 15.50
N SER A 41 -12.03 -24.93 16.65
CA SER A 41 -12.49 -24.07 17.74
C SER A 41 -11.37 -23.18 18.28
N TYR A 42 -10.17 -23.75 18.48
CA TYR A 42 -9.03 -23.00 18.97
C TYR A 42 -8.51 -22.00 17.95
N THR A 43 -8.41 -22.39 16.69
CA THR A 43 -8.03 -21.50 15.57
C THR A 43 -8.99 -20.31 15.44
N THR A 44 -10.31 -20.57 15.47
CA THR A 44 -11.32 -19.53 15.38
C THR A 44 -11.25 -18.54 16.55
N ARG A 45 -11.05 -19.06 17.75
CA ARG A 45 -10.90 -18.22 18.95
C ARG A 45 -9.66 -17.34 18.86
N LYS A 46 -8.50 -17.93 18.52
CA LYS A 46 -7.23 -17.19 18.40
C LYS A 46 -7.27 -16.15 17.29
N PHE A 47 -7.87 -16.48 16.16
CA PHE A 47 -8.09 -15.51 15.10
C PHE A 47 -8.93 -14.32 15.60
N GLY A 48 -10.02 -14.58 16.32
CA GLY A 48 -10.86 -13.54 16.89
C GLY A 48 -10.18 -12.68 17.94
N GLU A 49 -9.36 -13.28 18.81
CA GLU A 49 -8.58 -12.56 19.84
C GLU A 49 -7.57 -11.57 19.21
N ILE A 50 -6.94 -11.95 18.11
CA ILE A 50 -5.88 -11.15 17.47
C ILE A 50 -6.45 -10.15 16.46
N SER A 51 -7.46 -10.56 15.66
CA SER A 51 -7.99 -9.75 14.57
C SER A 51 -9.21 -8.90 14.94
N GLY A 52 -9.81 -9.12 16.10
CA GLY A 52 -11.05 -8.48 16.51
C GLY A 52 -12.28 -8.94 15.73
N MET A 53 -12.17 -9.94 14.84
CA MET A 53 -13.28 -10.40 14.00
C MET A 53 -13.33 -11.92 13.86
N ARG A 54 -14.48 -12.45 13.44
CA ARG A 54 -14.62 -13.89 13.21
C ARG A 54 -13.92 -14.29 11.89
N LEU A 55 -13.18 -15.38 11.90
CA LEU A 55 -12.50 -15.91 10.71
C LEU A 55 -13.44 -16.08 9.50
N ARG A 56 -14.68 -16.55 9.74
CA ARG A 56 -15.69 -16.70 8.69
C ARG A 56 -16.07 -15.37 8.04
N ASP A 57 -16.20 -14.30 8.82
CA ASP A 57 -16.56 -12.98 8.34
C ASP A 57 -15.39 -12.35 7.57
N TYR A 58 -14.17 -12.58 8.03
CA TYR A 58 -12.95 -12.21 7.31
C TYR A 58 -12.87 -12.92 5.94
N LEU A 59 -12.98 -14.24 5.90
CA LEU A 59 -12.99 -15.03 4.66
C LEU A 59 -14.02 -14.52 3.66
N ARG A 60 -15.25 -14.29 4.13
CA ARG A 60 -16.33 -13.77 3.29
C ARG A 60 -16.00 -12.38 2.74
N GLY A 61 -15.48 -11.49 3.58
CA GLY A 61 -15.08 -10.14 3.18
C GLY A 61 -13.96 -10.16 2.15
N ARG A 62 -12.94 -11.02 2.34
CA ARG A 62 -11.84 -11.16 1.38
C ARG A 62 -12.32 -11.71 0.03
N ARG A 63 -13.13 -12.77 0.01
CA ARG A 63 -13.74 -13.30 -1.22
C ARG A 63 -14.54 -12.23 -1.97
N LEU A 64 -15.34 -11.43 -1.26
CA LEU A 64 -16.09 -10.32 -1.86
C LEU A 64 -15.17 -9.22 -2.42
N ALA A 65 -14.06 -8.91 -1.76
CA ALA A 65 -13.10 -7.92 -2.24
C ALA A 65 -12.44 -8.34 -3.56
N PHE A 66 -12.02 -9.60 -3.67
CA PHE A 66 -11.49 -10.14 -4.93
C PHE A 66 -12.57 -10.23 -6.01
N ALA A 67 -13.76 -10.72 -5.67
CA ALA A 67 -14.88 -10.81 -6.60
C ALA A 67 -15.32 -9.43 -7.13
N LEU A 68 -15.25 -8.38 -6.30
CA LEU A 68 -15.55 -7.01 -6.74
C LEU A 68 -14.56 -6.54 -7.81
N LYS A 69 -13.27 -6.80 -7.62
CA LYS A 69 -12.25 -6.46 -8.64
C LYS A 69 -12.53 -7.19 -9.96
N GLU A 70 -12.88 -8.47 -9.88
CA GLU A 70 -13.27 -9.25 -11.07
C GLU A 70 -14.53 -8.71 -11.74
N VAL A 71 -15.57 -8.33 -10.96
CA VAL A 71 -16.78 -7.68 -11.47
C VAL A 71 -16.45 -6.38 -12.20
N ARG A 72 -15.54 -5.61 -11.66
CA ARG A 72 -15.12 -4.31 -12.21
C ARG A 72 -14.27 -4.46 -13.48
N ASP A 73 -13.36 -5.43 -13.50
CA ASP A 73 -12.24 -5.48 -14.46
C ASP A 73 -12.41 -6.53 -15.55
N SER A 74 -13.45 -7.38 -15.49
CA SER A 74 -13.69 -8.45 -16.47
C SER A 74 -15.12 -8.44 -17.00
N GLU A 75 -15.29 -9.09 -18.17
CA GLU A 75 -16.59 -9.34 -18.81
C GLU A 75 -17.21 -10.69 -18.41
N LYS A 76 -16.60 -11.42 -17.46
CA LYS A 76 -17.12 -12.71 -16.97
C LYS A 76 -18.56 -12.55 -16.46
N SER A 77 -19.36 -13.61 -16.64
CA SER A 77 -20.72 -13.59 -16.10
C SER A 77 -20.71 -13.47 -14.57
N LEU A 78 -21.74 -12.87 -14.01
CA LEU A 78 -21.85 -12.76 -12.54
C LEU A 78 -22.01 -14.11 -11.87
N LEU A 79 -22.52 -15.11 -12.60
CA LEU A 79 -22.60 -16.50 -12.14
C LEU A 79 -21.20 -17.11 -12.05
N ASP A 80 -20.38 -16.97 -13.10
CA ASP A 80 -19.02 -17.51 -13.11
C ASP A 80 -18.19 -16.90 -11.99
N ILE A 81 -18.29 -15.57 -11.80
CA ILE A 81 -17.60 -14.88 -10.70
C ILE A 81 -18.11 -15.41 -9.36
N ALA A 82 -19.42 -15.56 -9.18
CA ALA A 82 -19.98 -16.08 -7.93
C ALA A 82 -19.40 -17.48 -7.59
N LEU A 83 -19.40 -18.38 -8.56
CA LEU A 83 -18.89 -19.74 -8.36
C LEU A 83 -17.38 -19.76 -8.11
N ALA A 84 -16.61 -18.98 -8.88
CA ALA A 84 -15.16 -18.87 -8.72
C ALA A 84 -14.75 -18.39 -7.31
N TYR A 85 -15.54 -17.51 -6.71
CA TYR A 85 -15.28 -16.99 -5.36
C TYR A 85 -16.06 -17.73 -4.25
N GLY A 86 -16.57 -18.93 -4.55
CA GLY A 86 -17.14 -19.86 -3.56
C GLY A 86 -18.52 -19.47 -3.04
N PHE A 87 -19.34 -18.79 -3.87
CA PHE A 87 -20.75 -18.59 -3.60
C PHE A 87 -21.57 -19.69 -4.27
N SER A 88 -22.63 -20.14 -3.59
CA SER A 88 -23.47 -21.26 -4.07
C SER A 88 -24.35 -20.90 -5.26
N SER A 89 -24.60 -19.62 -5.49
CA SER A 89 -25.40 -19.12 -6.62
C SER A 89 -25.14 -17.63 -6.87
N GLN A 90 -25.55 -17.16 -8.05
CA GLN A 90 -25.52 -15.73 -8.38
C GLN A 90 -26.36 -14.88 -7.42
N GLU A 91 -27.50 -15.40 -6.97
CA GLU A 91 -28.38 -14.69 -6.01
C GLU A 91 -27.71 -14.56 -4.64
N ALA A 92 -27.06 -15.63 -4.17
CA ALA A 92 -26.31 -15.60 -2.91
C ALA A 92 -25.16 -14.58 -2.97
N PHE A 93 -24.43 -14.56 -4.07
CA PHE A 93 -23.41 -13.56 -4.35
C PHE A 93 -23.99 -12.14 -4.40
N THR A 94 -25.04 -11.92 -5.17
CA THR A 94 -25.69 -10.60 -5.32
C THR A 94 -26.18 -10.05 -3.98
N ARG A 95 -26.79 -10.89 -3.13
CA ARG A 95 -27.21 -10.47 -1.78
C ARG A 95 -26.01 -10.10 -0.90
N ALA A 96 -24.94 -10.91 -0.94
CA ALA A 96 -23.75 -10.67 -0.16
C ALA A 96 -23.01 -9.39 -0.61
N PHE A 97 -22.89 -9.20 -1.91
CA PHE A 97 -22.26 -8.03 -2.54
C PHE A 97 -23.03 -6.74 -2.20
N ARG A 98 -24.35 -6.75 -2.39
CA ARG A 98 -25.21 -5.59 -2.04
C ARG A 98 -25.16 -5.26 -0.56
N ARG A 99 -25.13 -6.27 0.31
CA ARG A 99 -25.00 -6.05 1.76
C ARG A 99 -23.65 -5.43 2.14
N ALA A 100 -22.57 -5.82 1.45
CA ALA A 100 -21.22 -5.32 1.73
C ALA A 100 -20.98 -3.92 1.16
N TYR A 101 -21.48 -3.63 -0.04
CA TYR A 101 -21.11 -2.44 -0.82
C TYR A 101 -22.27 -1.51 -1.15
N GLY A 102 -23.49 -1.84 -0.72
CA GLY A 102 -24.69 -1.01 -0.90
C GLY A 102 -25.31 -1.06 -2.29
N VAL A 103 -24.68 -1.72 -3.28
CA VAL A 103 -25.16 -1.83 -4.67
C VAL A 103 -25.06 -3.26 -5.18
N PRO A 104 -25.93 -3.68 -6.12
CA PRO A 104 -25.79 -4.96 -6.79
C PRO A 104 -24.55 -5.00 -7.70
N PRO A 105 -23.93 -6.19 -7.94
CA PRO A 105 -22.72 -6.32 -8.74
C PRO A 105 -22.90 -5.85 -10.19
N GLY A 106 -24.06 -6.08 -10.81
CA GLY A 106 -24.35 -5.62 -12.18
C GLY A 106 -24.45 -4.11 -12.30
N GLU A 107 -24.94 -3.42 -11.27
CA GLU A 107 -24.93 -1.95 -11.21
C GLU A 107 -23.51 -1.43 -10.99
N TYR A 108 -22.77 -2.05 -10.07
CA TYR A 108 -21.37 -1.69 -9.80
C TYR A 108 -20.49 -1.84 -11.05
N ARG A 109 -20.68 -2.90 -11.87
CA ARG A 109 -19.96 -3.09 -13.13
C ARG A 109 -20.18 -1.94 -14.10
N ARG A 110 -21.42 -1.46 -14.22
CA ARG A 110 -21.76 -0.37 -15.14
C ARG A 110 -21.27 1.00 -14.67
N ASN A 111 -21.22 1.19 -13.37
CA ASN A 111 -20.82 2.45 -12.75
C ASN A 111 -19.96 2.18 -11.51
N PRO A 112 -18.66 1.81 -11.68
CA PRO A 112 -17.75 1.58 -10.59
C PRO A 112 -17.54 2.85 -9.75
N ARG A 113 -17.63 2.69 -8.44
CA ARG A 113 -17.40 3.77 -7.48
C ARG A 113 -16.51 3.29 -6.33
N PRO A 114 -15.80 4.17 -5.62
CA PRO A 114 -15.04 3.79 -4.44
C PRO A 114 -15.94 3.19 -3.37
N VAL A 115 -15.55 2.05 -2.83
CA VAL A 115 -16.23 1.33 -1.74
C VAL A 115 -15.18 0.75 -0.80
N VAL A 116 -15.53 0.59 0.47
CA VAL A 116 -14.60 0.02 1.45
C VAL A 116 -14.51 -1.49 1.23
N LEU A 117 -13.37 -1.94 0.69
CA LEU A 117 -13.05 -3.35 0.60
C LEU A 117 -12.51 -3.88 1.93
N ARG A 118 -12.74 -5.16 2.23
CA ARG A 118 -12.01 -5.82 3.30
C ARG A 118 -10.55 -6.00 2.86
N THR A 119 -9.66 -5.22 3.45
CA THR A 119 -8.22 -5.34 3.22
C THR A 119 -7.65 -6.63 3.81
N LYS A 120 -6.42 -6.97 3.46
CA LYS A 120 -5.66 -8.05 4.09
C LYS A 120 -5.29 -7.63 5.50
N LEU A 121 -5.64 -8.45 6.48
CA LEU A 121 -5.20 -8.23 7.87
C LEU A 121 -3.68 -8.34 7.96
N ARG A 122 -3.10 -7.52 8.83
CA ARG A 122 -1.67 -7.53 9.16
C ARG A 122 -1.51 -7.69 10.68
N PRO A 123 -1.66 -8.91 11.22
CA PRO A 123 -1.47 -9.16 12.64
C PRO A 123 -0.03 -8.87 13.10
N ILE A 124 0.91 -9.01 12.17
CA ILE A 124 2.27 -8.51 12.32
C ILE A 124 2.38 -7.29 11.45
N ASP A 125 2.45 -6.13 12.08
CA ASP A 125 2.93 -4.97 11.38
C ASP A 125 4.45 -5.04 11.33
N ARG A 126 4.97 -5.25 10.14
CA ARG A 126 6.40 -5.45 9.89
C ARG A 126 7.27 -4.27 10.33
N TYR A 127 6.70 -3.08 10.45
CA TYR A 127 7.40 -1.92 11.01
C TYR A 127 7.66 -2.01 12.53
N PHE A 128 6.90 -2.83 13.26
CA PHE A 128 7.00 -2.92 14.73
C PHE A 128 8.21 -3.71 15.24
N PHE A 129 8.78 -4.59 14.42
CA PHE A 129 9.79 -5.55 14.86
C PHE A 129 11.23 -5.14 14.58
N GLY A 130 11.46 -3.98 13.96
CA GLY A 130 12.79 -3.48 13.60
C GLY A 130 13.52 -2.69 14.68
N THR A 131 13.03 -2.62 15.93
CA THR A 131 13.58 -1.73 16.96
C THR A 131 14.48 -2.38 18.01
N GLU A 132 14.79 -3.67 17.93
CA GLU A 132 15.70 -4.32 18.89
C GLU A 132 17.00 -4.80 18.21
N GLU A 133 18.07 -4.12 18.61
CA GLU A 133 19.51 -4.42 18.59
C GLU A 133 20.17 -4.86 17.27
N ILE A 134 21.07 -4.00 16.76
CA ILE A 134 22.03 -4.41 15.75
C ILE A 134 23.39 -3.72 15.86
N GLY A 135 24.41 -4.57 15.67
CA GLY A 135 25.81 -4.18 15.54
C GLY A 135 26.18 -3.71 14.13
N MET A 136 27.11 -2.80 14.14
CA MET A 136 28.09 -2.32 13.15
C MET A 136 27.80 -2.34 11.66
N ILE A 137 27.89 -1.14 11.12
CA ILE A 137 27.68 -0.65 9.75
C ILE A 137 28.93 -0.84 8.89
N GLY A 138 28.76 -1.44 7.72
CA GLY A 138 29.72 -1.35 6.61
C GLY A 138 29.17 -0.49 5.48
N SER A 139 30.03 0.17 4.74
CA SER A 139 29.85 1.13 3.64
C SER A 139 28.57 0.97 2.79
N CYS A 140 28.11 2.06 2.18
CA CYS A 140 26.97 2.23 1.26
C CYS A 140 26.86 1.23 0.07
N GLN A 141 27.18 -0.01 0.23
CA GLN A 141 27.09 -1.04 -0.80
C GLN A 141 25.63 -1.53 -0.92
N GLY A 142 25.13 -1.55 -2.15
CA GLY A 142 23.81 -2.08 -2.49
C GLY A 142 22.74 -1.04 -2.80
N VAL A 143 22.97 0.26 -2.54
CA VAL A 143 22.03 1.31 -2.93
C VAL A 143 22.28 1.70 -4.38
N LYS A 144 21.26 1.55 -5.21
CA LYS A 144 21.22 2.03 -6.60
C LYS A 144 20.73 3.46 -6.62
N ILE A 145 21.41 4.34 -7.37
CA ILE A 145 21.03 5.74 -7.56
C ILE A 145 20.87 5.99 -9.06
N TYR A 146 19.68 6.47 -9.46
CA TYR A 146 19.39 6.74 -10.85
C TYR A 146 18.31 7.82 -11.00
N PHE A 147 18.19 8.39 -12.21
CA PHE A 147 17.18 9.38 -12.52
C PHE A 147 16.01 8.76 -13.30
N VAL A 148 14.81 9.26 -13.04
CA VAL A 148 13.60 8.90 -13.78
C VAL A 148 12.77 10.14 -14.07
N THR A 149 12.05 10.15 -15.18
CA THR A 149 10.98 11.10 -15.45
C THR A 149 9.66 10.45 -15.07
N ILE A 150 8.91 11.09 -14.20
CA ILE A 150 7.55 10.64 -13.84
C ILE A 150 6.58 11.51 -14.61
N PRO A 151 5.74 10.94 -15.50
CA PRO A 151 4.74 11.66 -16.25
C PRO A 151 3.72 12.37 -15.34
N ALA A 152 3.05 13.39 -15.89
CA ALA A 152 1.96 14.06 -15.23
C ALA A 152 0.87 13.04 -14.82
N HIS A 153 0.38 13.16 -13.60
CA HIS A 153 -0.60 12.23 -13.02
C HIS A 153 -1.43 12.92 -11.96
N LYS A 154 -2.45 12.24 -11.46
CA LYS A 154 -3.18 12.67 -10.27
C LYS A 154 -2.75 11.85 -9.05
N PHE A 155 -2.78 12.47 -7.89
CA PHE A 155 -2.55 11.79 -6.61
C PHE A 155 -3.80 11.91 -5.75
N LEU A 156 -4.40 10.78 -5.40
CA LEU A 156 -5.54 10.68 -4.51
C LEU A 156 -5.05 10.22 -3.14
N TYR A 157 -5.24 11.02 -2.10
CA TYR A 157 -4.53 10.84 -0.84
C TYR A 157 -5.29 11.34 0.39
N LEU A 158 -4.92 10.78 1.53
CA LEU A 158 -5.12 11.30 2.87
C LEU A 158 -3.87 12.02 3.31
N GLU A 159 -3.95 13.10 4.07
CA GLU A 159 -2.78 13.84 4.55
C GLU A 159 -2.84 14.13 6.05
N ASP A 160 -1.67 14.17 6.68
CA ASP A 160 -1.47 14.72 8.02
C ASP A 160 -0.21 15.61 8.05
N ARG A 161 -0.40 16.84 8.52
CA ARG A 161 0.66 17.84 8.57
C ARG A 161 1.55 17.69 9.81
N GLU A 162 1.00 17.13 10.87
CA GLU A 162 1.64 17.03 12.19
C GLU A 162 2.27 15.67 12.44
N SER A 163 1.99 14.68 11.59
CA SER A 163 2.49 13.32 11.77
C SER A 163 4.01 13.24 11.63
N ASN A 164 4.58 12.25 12.31
CA ASN A 164 6.01 11.95 12.32
C ASN A 164 6.27 10.50 11.97
N GLY A 165 6.05 10.16 10.69
CA GLY A 165 6.23 8.82 10.18
C GLY A 165 4.95 7.99 10.19
N TYR A 166 5.05 6.82 9.58
CA TYR A 166 3.94 5.93 9.26
C TYR A 166 3.02 5.59 10.45
N TRP A 167 3.61 5.33 11.63
CA TRP A 167 2.86 4.92 12.82
C TRP A 167 2.05 6.07 13.41
N ASP A 168 2.72 7.21 13.61
CA ASP A 168 2.08 8.40 14.15
C ASP A 168 0.98 8.88 13.18
N PHE A 169 1.23 8.81 11.87
CA PHE A 169 0.23 9.10 10.85
C PHE A 169 -1.04 8.29 11.09
N TRP A 170 -0.93 6.95 11.14
CA TRP A 170 -2.12 6.10 11.27
C TRP A 170 -2.76 6.15 12.65
N GLN A 171 -1.99 6.34 13.71
CA GLN A 171 -2.54 6.55 15.04
C GLN A 171 -3.42 7.80 15.08
N ARG A 172 -2.96 8.90 14.51
CA ARG A 172 -3.70 10.17 14.44
C ARG A 172 -4.93 10.05 13.53
N GLN A 173 -4.80 9.40 12.38
CA GLN A 173 -5.92 9.21 11.47
C GLN A 173 -7.03 8.32 12.06
N ALA A 174 -6.69 7.34 12.87
CA ALA A 174 -7.65 6.46 13.52
C ALA A 174 -8.58 7.20 14.53
N GLU A 175 -8.18 8.37 15.01
CA GLU A 175 -9.02 9.21 15.85
C GLU A 175 -10.13 9.95 15.09
N ILE A 176 -10.04 10.00 13.75
CA ILE A 176 -10.98 10.69 12.88
C ILE A 176 -11.95 9.66 12.26
N PRO A 177 -13.27 9.79 12.48
CA PRO A 177 -14.24 8.83 11.95
C PRO A 177 -14.12 8.65 10.44
N GLY A 178 -13.95 7.39 9.99
CA GLY A 178 -13.84 7.02 8.58
C GLY A 178 -12.46 7.28 7.97
N GLN A 179 -11.45 7.60 8.77
CA GLN A 179 -10.06 7.76 8.32
C GLN A 179 -9.11 6.69 8.90
N ASP A 180 -9.64 5.70 9.59
CA ASP A 180 -8.84 4.56 10.04
C ASP A 180 -8.22 3.80 8.85
N TYR A 181 -7.15 3.07 9.14
CA TYR A 181 -6.36 2.34 8.17
C TYR A 181 -7.20 1.43 7.26
N ASP A 182 -8.07 0.61 7.84
CA ASP A 182 -8.89 -0.35 7.09
C ASP A 182 -9.86 0.35 6.15
N THR A 183 -10.49 1.43 6.61
CA THR A 183 -11.43 2.22 5.82
C THR A 183 -10.74 2.90 4.64
N VAL A 184 -9.66 3.62 4.90
CA VAL A 184 -8.93 4.38 3.85
C VAL A 184 -8.28 3.42 2.85
N CYS A 185 -7.56 2.41 3.33
CA CYS A 185 -6.94 1.42 2.45
C CYS A 185 -7.99 0.65 1.63
N GLY A 186 -9.15 0.33 2.22
CA GLY A 186 -10.25 -0.31 1.51
C GLY A 186 -10.84 0.57 0.40
N LEU A 187 -10.98 1.86 0.64
CA LEU A 187 -11.43 2.83 -0.37
C LEU A 187 -10.43 2.93 -1.53
N LEU A 188 -9.16 3.15 -1.22
CA LEU A 188 -8.09 3.25 -2.22
C LEU A 188 -7.93 1.95 -3.02
N ASP A 189 -8.07 0.78 -2.37
CA ASP A 189 -7.98 -0.53 -3.04
C ASP A 189 -9.10 -0.75 -4.07
N SER A 190 -10.27 -0.17 -3.85
CA SER A 190 -11.41 -0.30 -4.76
C SER A 190 -11.26 0.48 -6.08
N ILE A 191 -10.34 1.43 -6.16
CA ILE A 191 -10.19 2.32 -7.33
C ILE A 191 -9.51 1.56 -8.47
N LYS A 192 -10.06 1.72 -9.69
CA LYS A 192 -9.50 1.14 -10.91
C LYS A 192 -8.43 2.05 -11.52
N GLY A 193 -7.44 1.43 -12.15
CA GLY A 193 -6.46 2.14 -12.99
C GLY A 193 -5.37 2.87 -12.20
N LYS A 194 -5.08 2.42 -10.97
CA LYS A 194 -3.93 2.92 -10.21
C LYS A 194 -2.63 2.60 -10.95
N LEU A 195 -1.72 3.58 -11.03
CA LEU A 195 -0.48 3.48 -11.80
C LEU A 195 0.54 2.52 -11.17
N ASP A 196 0.49 2.34 -9.84
CA ASP A 196 1.39 1.46 -9.10
C ASP A 196 0.76 0.11 -8.75
N ASP A 197 -0.39 -0.22 -9.35
CA ASP A 197 -1.04 -1.51 -9.13
C ASP A 197 -0.31 -2.59 -9.93
N SER A 198 0.60 -3.29 -9.27
CA SER A 198 1.38 -4.39 -9.85
C SER A 198 0.61 -5.71 -9.94
N GLY A 199 -0.70 -5.67 -9.71
CA GLY A 199 -1.55 -6.87 -9.80
C GLY A 199 -1.33 -7.91 -8.71
N GLY A 200 -0.60 -7.58 -7.63
CA GLY A 200 -0.41 -8.56 -6.57
C GLY A 200 0.77 -8.39 -5.63
N SER A 201 1.47 -7.28 -5.62
CA SER A 201 2.48 -7.05 -4.58
C SER A 201 1.81 -7.02 -3.19
N GLU A 202 2.19 -7.96 -2.34
CA GLU A 202 1.56 -8.15 -1.04
C GLU A 202 1.99 -7.12 0.00
N ALA A 203 3.13 -6.49 -0.19
CA ALA A 203 3.73 -5.61 0.79
C ALA A 203 3.02 -4.25 0.92
N ASN A 204 2.48 -3.73 -0.17
CA ASN A 204 1.65 -2.52 -0.18
C ASN A 204 0.14 -2.85 -0.24
N CYS A 205 -0.32 -3.87 0.44
CA CYS A 205 -1.70 -4.38 0.35
C CYS A 205 -2.10 -4.89 -1.05
N GLY A 206 -1.15 -5.04 -1.98
CA GLY A 206 -1.41 -5.43 -3.37
C GLY A 206 -2.19 -4.41 -4.18
N SER A 207 -2.23 -3.15 -3.77
CA SER A 207 -3.19 -2.16 -4.27
C SER A 207 -2.55 -0.88 -4.80
N GLY A 208 -1.23 -0.84 -4.95
CA GLY A 208 -0.53 0.36 -5.44
C GLY A 208 -0.61 1.57 -4.51
N GLN A 209 -0.89 1.35 -3.23
CA GLN A 209 -0.91 2.41 -2.21
C GLN A 209 0.52 2.71 -1.76
N ILE A 210 0.82 3.98 -1.64
CA ILE A 210 2.15 4.48 -1.32
C ILE A 210 2.12 5.59 -0.28
N MET A 211 3.18 5.66 0.51
CA MET A 211 3.48 6.85 1.31
C MET A 211 4.09 7.92 0.40
N ALA A 212 3.67 9.15 0.59
CA ALA A 212 4.26 10.30 -0.08
C ALA A 212 4.49 11.44 0.92
N TYR A 213 5.44 12.28 0.60
CA TYR A 213 5.77 13.47 1.38
C TYR A 213 5.59 14.69 0.49
N ARG A 214 4.59 15.50 0.78
CA ARG A 214 4.34 16.75 0.04
C ARG A 214 5.19 17.86 0.65
N ASN A 215 5.99 18.53 -0.16
CA ASN A 215 6.70 19.72 0.28
C ASN A 215 5.67 20.80 0.69
N ASP A 216 5.66 21.13 1.97
CA ASP A 216 4.72 22.08 2.57
C ASP A 216 5.49 23.01 3.51
N PRO A 217 5.65 24.30 3.16
CA PRO A 217 6.33 25.27 4.02
C PRO A 217 5.72 25.44 5.43
N LYS A 218 4.48 25.00 5.60
CA LYS A 218 3.77 24.98 6.89
C LYS A 218 3.76 23.62 7.57
N GLY A 219 4.36 22.62 6.91
CA GLY A 219 4.45 21.26 7.42
C GLY A 219 5.57 21.10 8.45
N ARG A 220 5.64 19.91 9.02
CA ARG A 220 6.67 19.58 10.00
C ARG A 220 8.03 19.46 9.32
N LEU A 221 9.07 20.03 9.96
CA LEU A 221 10.45 19.85 9.51
C LEU A 221 10.90 18.43 9.79
N CYS A 222 11.26 17.70 8.75
CA CYS A 222 11.80 16.35 8.87
C CYS A 222 13.32 16.35 9.10
N GLY A 223 13.89 15.17 9.42
CA GLY A 223 15.32 14.99 9.62
C GLY A 223 16.21 15.38 8.42
N TRP A 224 15.63 15.51 7.24
CA TRP A 224 16.32 15.95 6.01
C TRP A 224 16.28 17.47 5.81
N GLY A 225 15.78 18.23 6.78
CA GLY A 225 15.70 19.70 6.70
C GLY A 225 14.61 20.24 5.78
N ILE A 226 13.69 19.41 5.31
CA ILE A 226 12.60 19.78 4.40
C ILE A 226 11.27 19.78 5.17
N PRO A 227 10.52 20.90 5.19
CA PRO A 227 9.19 20.92 5.77
C PRO A 227 8.22 20.13 4.88
N ARG A 228 7.46 19.22 5.47
CA ARG A 228 6.61 18.30 4.74
C ARG A 228 5.29 18.02 5.43
N THR A 229 4.31 17.64 4.60
CA THR A 229 3.07 16.98 5.01
C THR A 229 3.14 15.52 4.58
N GLU A 230 2.82 14.62 5.47
CA GLU A 230 2.78 13.18 5.17
C GLU A 230 1.46 12.82 4.49
N CYS A 231 1.53 11.97 3.49
CA CYS A 231 0.40 11.58 2.66
C CYS A 231 0.38 10.07 2.47
N TRP A 232 -0.80 9.48 2.50
CA TRP A 232 -1.03 8.09 2.10
C TRP A 232 -2.01 8.06 0.95
N GLY A 233 -1.66 7.44 -0.17
CA GLY A 233 -2.52 7.51 -1.35
C GLY A 233 -2.14 6.61 -2.49
N VAL A 234 -2.74 6.89 -3.66
CA VAL A 234 -2.49 6.18 -4.92
C VAL A 234 -2.25 7.16 -6.05
N ARG A 235 -1.36 6.82 -6.97
CA ARG A 235 -1.20 7.54 -8.23
C ARG A 235 -2.22 7.07 -9.24
N LEU A 236 -2.81 8.01 -9.96
CA LEU A 236 -3.86 7.80 -10.95
C LEU A 236 -3.48 8.48 -12.27
N PRO A 237 -4.01 8.01 -13.41
CA PRO A 237 -3.82 8.69 -14.69
C PRO A 237 -4.24 10.16 -14.62
N SER A 238 -3.59 11.01 -15.40
CA SER A 238 -3.87 12.47 -15.44
C SER A 238 -5.32 12.79 -15.86
N ASP A 239 -5.96 11.90 -16.61
CA ASP A 239 -7.34 12.01 -17.07
C ASP A 239 -8.36 11.35 -16.11
N TYR A 240 -7.93 10.93 -14.92
CA TYR A 240 -8.85 10.32 -13.95
C TYR A 240 -10.02 11.26 -13.63
N GLY A 241 -11.24 10.79 -13.94
CA GLY A 241 -12.51 11.48 -13.69
C GLY A 241 -13.44 10.71 -12.74
N GLY A 242 -12.90 9.71 -12.01
CA GLY A 242 -13.69 8.91 -11.06
C GLY A 242 -14.03 9.65 -9.77
N GLY A 243 -14.83 9.03 -8.91
CA GLY A 243 -15.26 9.61 -7.64
C GLY A 243 -14.10 9.82 -6.67
N VAL A 244 -14.16 10.92 -5.92
CA VAL A 244 -13.25 11.23 -4.82
C VAL A 244 -13.98 11.00 -3.51
N PRO A 245 -13.58 10.03 -2.67
CA PRO A 245 -14.16 9.86 -1.34
C PRO A 245 -14.02 11.14 -0.50
N PRO A 246 -15.02 11.48 0.34
CA PRO A 246 -15.02 12.75 1.08
C PRO A 246 -13.85 12.89 2.07
N GLN A 247 -13.26 11.77 2.51
CA GLN A 247 -12.10 11.75 3.39
C GLN A 247 -10.79 12.09 2.67
N LEU A 248 -10.76 11.91 1.34
CA LEU A 248 -9.55 11.99 0.53
C LEU A 248 -9.51 13.28 -0.27
N ARG A 249 -8.31 13.65 -0.68
CA ARG A 249 -8.05 14.77 -1.56
C ARG A 249 -7.47 14.28 -2.88
N LEU A 250 -7.77 15.00 -3.95
CA LEU A 250 -7.20 14.76 -5.28
C LEU A 250 -6.41 15.99 -5.70
N MET A 251 -5.16 15.77 -6.13
CA MET A 251 -4.34 16.85 -6.70
C MET A 251 -3.74 16.44 -8.05
N ASP A 252 -3.50 17.42 -8.90
CA ASP A 252 -2.71 17.24 -10.11
C ASP A 252 -1.22 17.33 -9.76
N VAL A 253 -0.44 16.35 -10.24
CA VAL A 253 1.00 16.33 -10.12
C VAL A 253 1.59 16.50 -11.52
N PRO A 254 2.30 17.60 -11.81
CA PRO A 254 2.91 17.81 -13.11
C PRO A 254 4.05 16.82 -13.35
N GLU A 255 4.36 16.57 -14.60
CA GLU A 255 5.57 15.82 -14.98
C GLU A 255 6.80 16.43 -14.31
N GLY A 256 7.74 15.57 -13.94
CA GLY A 256 8.97 16.00 -13.32
C GLY A 256 10.08 14.96 -13.36
N GLU A 257 11.30 15.41 -13.17
CA GLU A 257 12.44 14.55 -12.96
C GLU A 257 12.63 14.22 -11.48
N TYR A 258 13.07 13.01 -11.24
CA TYR A 258 13.29 12.50 -9.90
C TYR A 258 14.62 11.73 -9.83
N VAL A 259 15.30 11.84 -8.70
CA VAL A 259 16.38 10.93 -8.34
C VAL A 259 15.83 9.83 -7.44
N VAL A 260 16.17 8.60 -7.75
CA VAL A 260 15.75 7.40 -7.02
C VAL A 260 16.93 6.83 -6.25
N PHE A 261 16.70 6.55 -4.97
CA PHE A 261 17.60 5.79 -4.11
C PHE A 261 16.92 4.47 -3.80
N GLU A 262 17.43 3.36 -4.31
CA GLU A 262 16.79 2.05 -4.24
C GLU A 262 17.72 0.99 -3.67
N HIS A 263 17.23 0.20 -2.75
CA HIS A 263 17.85 -1.02 -2.24
C HIS A 263 16.84 -2.17 -2.23
N GLY A 264 17.30 -3.36 -2.54
CA GLY A 264 16.48 -4.57 -2.40
C GLY A 264 16.63 -5.54 -3.56
N PRO A 265 16.00 -6.72 -3.46
CA PRO A 265 15.24 -7.19 -2.29
C PRO A 265 16.12 -7.39 -1.05
N PHE A 266 15.52 -7.52 0.14
CA PHE A 266 16.24 -7.69 1.41
C PHE A 266 15.42 -8.53 2.40
N ASP A 267 16.12 -9.17 3.35
CA ASP A 267 15.45 -9.87 4.45
C ASP A 267 14.94 -8.88 5.49
N TYR A 268 13.61 -8.86 5.65
CA TYR A 268 12.96 -7.91 6.56
C TYR A 268 13.42 -8.08 8.01
N GLU A 269 13.51 -9.32 8.50
CA GLU A 269 13.80 -9.58 9.91
C GLU A 269 15.25 -9.23 10.28
N GLY A 270 16.18 -9.47 9.36
CA GLY A 270 17.63 -9.26 9.60
C GLY A 270 18.18 -7.95 9.07
N GLU A 271 17.60 -7.37 8.01
CA GLU A 271 18.27 -6.29 7.26
C GLU A 271 17.52 -4.95 7.24
N ASN A 272 16.24 -4.91 7.68
CA ASN A 272 15.40 -3.73 7.50
C ASN A 272 16.05 -2.42 7.98
N ARG A 273 16.56 -2.40 9.21
CA ARG A 273 17.21 -1.21 9.79
C ARG A 273 18.47 -0.82 9.01
N VAL A 274 19.28 -1.80 8.63
CA VAL A 274 20.51 -1.56 7.89
C VAL A 274 20.22 -1.01 6.49
N VAL A 275 19.17 -1.48 5.83
CA VAL A 275 18.73 -0.98 4.52
C VAL A 275 18.26 0.45 4.62
N GLU A 276 17.45 0.77 5.62
CA GLU A 276 16.98 2.13 5.88
C GLU A 276 18.15 3.09 6.13
N GLU A 277 19.07 2.75 7.04
CA GLU A 277 20.27 3.54 7.33
C GLU A 277 21.17 3.75 6.10
N ARG A 278 21.32 2.72 5.24
CA ARG A 278 22.10 2.82 3.99
C ARG A 278 21.46 3.79 2.99
N ILE A 279 20.16 3.72 2.82
CA ILE A 279 19.44 4.62 1.91
C ILE A 279 19.49 6.05 2.42
N GLU A 280 19.30 6.27 3.71
CA GLU A 280 19.41 7.60 4.32
C GLU A 280 20.81 8.18 4.18
N ALA A 281 21.85 7.37 4.42
CA ALA A 281 23.23 7.77 4.22
C ALA A 281 23.52 8.11 2.75
N ALA A 282 23.00 7.32 1.80
CA ALA A 282 23.15 7.58 0.37
C ALA A 282 22.43 8.89 -0.03
N MET A 283 21.26 9.17 0.50
CA MET A 283 20.54 10.44 0.27
C MET A 283 21.28 11.64 0.85
N ALA A 284 21.84 11.50 2.05
CA ALA A 284 22.58 12.58 2.73
C ALA A 284 23.92 12.88 2.04
N GLY A 285 24.60 11.84 1.53
CA GLY A 285 25.89 11.97 0.85
C GLY A 285 25.84 12.26 -0.64
N PHE A 286 24.64 12.36 -1.25
CA PHE A 286 24.49 12.56 -2.68
C PHE A 286 24.84 13.97 -3.11
N ASP A 287 25.78 14.11 -4.03
CA ASP A 287 26.15 15.40 -4.62
C ASP A 287 25.19 15.79 -5.76
N TYR A 288 24.13 16.46 -5.39
CA TYR A 288 23.13 16.95 -6.35
C TYR A 288 23.74 17.90 -7.36
N THR A 289 24.64 18.80 -6.93
CA THR A 289 25.26 19.80 -7.79
C THR A 289 26.20 19.16 -8.80
N GLY A 290 27.04 18.25 -8.36
CA GLY A 290 27.93 17.48 -9.24
C GLY A 290 27.15 16.60 -10.23
N ALA A 291 25.95 16.15 -9.87
CA ALA A 291 25.03 15.45 -10.77
C ALA A 291 24.21 16.38 -11.70
N GLY A 292 24.48 17.68 -11.70
CA GLY A 292 23.81 18.66 -12.57
C GLY A 292 22.34 18.95 -12.19
N CYS A 293 21.99 18.76 -10.93
CA CYS A 293 20.63 19.02 -10.47
C CYS A 293 20.60 19.64 -9.06
N ARG A 294 19.41 19.99 -8.60
CA ARG A 294 19.10 20.34 -7.20
C ARG A 294 17.76 19.72 -6.82
N LEU A 295 17.48 19.61 -5.54
CA LEU A 295 16.15 19.20 -5.07
C LEU A 295 15.09 20.21 -5.52
N ASP A 296 13.98 19.73 -6.06
CA ASP A 296 12.81 20.56 -6.34
C ASP A 296 11.98 20.70 -5.06
N LEU A 297 12.19 21.81 -4.37
CA LEU A 297 11.50 22.17 -3.14
C LEU A 297 10.25 23.05 -3.38
N THR A 298 9.76 23.09 -4.60
CA THR A 298 8.53 23.83 -4.92
C THR A 298 7.38 23.34 -4.03
N PRO A 299 6.61 24.24 -3.39
CA PRO A 299 5.46 23.84 -2.60
C PRO A 299 4.48 22.97 -3.39
N GLY A 300 4.04 21.86 -2.77
CA GLY A 300 3.16 20.89 -3.42
C GLY A 300 3.88 19.75 -4.18
N ARG A 301 5.18 19.83 -4.41
CA ARG A 301 5.93 18.71 -4.99
C ARG A 301 5.90 17.51 -4.05
N LEU A 302 5.78 16.32 -4.65
CA LEU A 302 5.72 15.05 -3.93
C LEU A 302 7.04 14.30 -4.04
N MET A 303 7.50 13.79 -2.93
CA MET A 303 8.48 12.72 -2.84
C MET A 303 7.72 11.43 -2.54
N TYR A 304 8.04 10.32 -3.22
CA TYR A 304 7.39 9.03 -3.01
C TYR A 304 8.31 8.09 -2.24
N PHE A 305 7.67 7.26 -1.42
CA PHE A 305 8.32 6.22 -0.66
C PHE A 305 7.66 4.88 -0.95
N TYR A 306 8.46 3.94 -1.46
CA TYR A 306 8.04 2.58 -1.75
C TYR A 306 8.76 1.62 -0.82
N TYR A 307 7.99 0.76 -0.21
CA TYR A 307 8.51 -0.21 0.74
C TYR A 307 7.89 -1.59 0.49
N ASP A 308 8.69 -2.48 -0.06
CA ASP A 308 8.38 -3.89 -0.29
C ASP A 308 9.65 -4.73 -0.10
N PRO A 309 9.86 -5.38 1.06
CA PRO A 309 11.07 -6.16 1.32
C PRO A 309 11.34 -7.23 0.25
N GLY A 310 10.29 -7.80 -0.37
CA GLY A 310 10.44 -8.76 -1.46
C GLY A 310 10.91 -8.15 -2.79
N GLN A 311 10.88 -6.84 -2.93
CA GLN A 311 11.23 -6.12 -4.15
C GLN A 311 12.23 -5.00 -3.90
N CYS A 312 11.85 -3.97 -3.14
CA CYS A 312 12.69 -2.81 -2.91
C CYS A 312 12.25 -1.96 -1.71
N PHE A 313 13.20 -1.20 -1.22
CA PHE A 313 13.02 -0.01 -0.37
C PHE A 313 13.54 1.17 -1.19
N LYS A 314 12.70 2.16 -1.49
CA LYS A 314 13.16 3.30 -2.28
C LYS A 314 12.50 4.61 -1.92
N TYR A 315 13.31 5.67 -1.96
CA TYR A 315 12.88 7.05 -2.00
C TYR A 315 13.01 7.61 -3.42
N VAL A 316 12.00 8.33 -3.86
CA VAL A 316 11.91 8.96 -5.19
C VAL A 316 11.76 10.46 -4.97
N ARG A 317 12.85 11.19 -5.08
CA ARG A 317 12.95 12.62 -4.71
C ARG A 317 12.90 13.52 -5.94
N PRO A 318 12.01 14.55 -5.99
CA PRO A 318 11.91 15.43 -7.13
C PRO A 318 13.17 16.32 -7.25
N VAL A 319 13.62 16.52 -8.48
CA VAL A 319 14.80 17.33 -8.79
C VAL A 319 14.54 18.28 -9.94
N GLU A 320 15.28 19.39 -9.96
CA GLU A 320 15.39 20.32 -11.09
C GLU A 320 16.78 20.23 -11.70
N ARG A 321 16.87 20.16 -13.04
CA ARG A 321 18.16 20.26 -13.73
C ARG A 321 18.73 21.66 -13.59
N LEU A 322 19.99 21.73 -13.23
CA LEU A 322 20.72 22.99 -13.29
C LEU A 322 20.91 23.36 -14.76
N LYS A 323 20.48 24.56 -15.13
CA LYS A 323 20.76 25.08 -16.47
C LYS A 323 22.28 25.10 -16.62
N GLY A 324 22.80 24.28 -17.53
CA GLY A 324 24.23 24.26 -17.85
C GLY A 324 24.68 25.69 -18.17
N GLY A 325 25.63 26.19 -17.40
CA GLY A 325 26.35 27.38 -17.81
C GLY A 325 26.88 27.10 -19.21
N ALA A 326 26.49 27.90 -20.18
CA ALA A 326 27.06 27.84 -21.52
C ALA A 326 28.58 27.85 -21.35
N SER A 327 29.22 26.69 -21.55
CA SER A 327 30.67 26.59 -21.70
C SER A 327 30.97 27.44 -22.94
N GLY A 328 31.38 28.69 -22.70
CA GLY A 328 31.95 29.53 -23.72
C GLY A 328 33.09 28.77 -24.37
N GLN A 329 32.86 28.32 -25.57
CA GLN A 329 33.97 28.04 -26.49
C GLN A 329 34.53 29.41 -26.89
N GLY A 330 35.70 29.71 -26.32
CA GLY A 330 36.64 30.68 -26.81
C GLY A 330 37.81 29.94 -27.40
#